data_37680e16091d402cf369aa23b25b9377
#
_entry.id   37680e16091d402cf369aa23b25b9377
#
_cell.length_a   1.000
_cell.length_b   1.000
_cell.length_c   1.000
_cell.angle_alpha   90.00
_cell.angle_beta   90.00
_cell.angle_gamma   90.00
#
_symmetry.space_group_name_H-M   'P 1'
#
loop_
_entity.id
_entity.type
_entity.pdbx_description
1 polymer ?
#
loop_
_entity_poly.entity_id
_entity_poly.type
_entity_poly.pdbx_seq_one_letter_code
_entity_poly.pdbx_strand_id
1 'polypeptide(L)'
;MRRLGYPSFWLLLLAMAFCLGMLSAHERWPVYGVFVERILVQFDGRKGVSEFARRHYAQRRSLFAELPAEADLVLIGDSLTAQGEWQELLPDLSVHNRGIGFDTAEGVAARLTSICDGRYRIAALAVGINDLIYNIPVSKTR
;
A
#
# COMPACT_ATOMS: atom_id res chain seq x y z
N MET A 1 -38.53 20.46 -32.33
CA MET A 1 -37.64 19.32 -32.11
C MET A 1 -36.91 19.49 -30.78
N ARG A 2 -37.37 18.88 -29.70
CA ARG A 2 -36.72 18.90 -28.41
C ARG A 2 -35.56 17.87 -28.45
N ARG A 3 -34.32 18.34 -28.31
CA ARG A 3 -33.17 17.47 -28.13
C ARG A 3 -33.36 16.76 -26.78
N LEU A 4 -33.63 15.45 -26.84
CA LEU A 4 -33.57 14.58 -25.67
C LEU A 4 -32.13 14.67 -25.12
N GLY A 5 -32.01 15.26 -23.96
CA GLY A 5 -30.73 15.61 -23.38
C GLY A 5 -29.96 14.36 -22.90
N TYR A 6 -28.71 14.37 -23.21
CA TYR A 6 -27.64 13.42 -22.80
C TYR A 6 -27.61 12.98 -21.32
N PRO A 7 -28.24 13.64 -20.33
CA PRO A 7 -28.18 13.20 -18.93
C PRO A 7 -28.85 11.85 -18.66
N SER A 8 -29.95 11.53 -19.39
CA SER A 8 -30.63 10.23 -19.18
C SER A 8 -29.83 9.03 -19.68
N PHE A 9 -29.04 9.21 -20.74
CA PHE A 9 -28.16 8.16 -21.25
C PHE A 9 -27.03 7.83 -20.26
N TRP A 10 -26.42 8.85 -19.68
CA TRP A 10 -25.34 8.66 -18.68
C TRP A 10 -25.85 8.07 -17.37
N LEU A 11 -27.06 8.45 -16.93
CA LEU A 11 -27.73 7.87 -15.78
C LEU A 11 -28.04 6.38 -15.99
N LEU A 12 -28.42 5.99 -17.20
CA LEU A 12 -28.71 4.61 -17.56
C LEU A 12 -27.42 3.77 -17.59
N LEU A 13 -26.32 4.33 -18.11
CA LEU A 13 -25.01 3.67 -18.08
C LEU A 13 -24.48 3.51 -16.65
N LEU A 14 -24.64 4.51 -15.80
CA LEU A 14 -24.27 4.43 -14.38
C LEU A 14 -25.10 3.40 -13.63
N ALA A 15 -26.40 3.34 -13.87
CA ALA A 15 -27.29 2.34 -13.26
C ALA A 15 -26.92 0.92 -13.72
N MET A 16 -26.64 0.73 -15.02
CA MET A 16 -26.16 -0.55 -15.54
C MET A 16 -24.82 -0.95 -14.93
N ALA A 17 -23.86 -0.03 -14.85
CA ALA A 17 -22.56 -0.30 -14.24
C ALA A 17 -22.70 -0.66 -12.75
N PHE A 18 -23.59 0.02 -12.03
CA PHE A 18 -23.90 -0.28 -10.63
C PHE A 18 -24.57 -1.65 -10.46
N CYS A 19 -25.57 -1.98 -11.28
CA CYS A 19 -26.23 -3.30 -11.25
C CYS A 19 -25.27 -4.43 -11.61
N LEU A 20 -24.39 -4.25 -12.61
CA LEU A 20 -23.36 -5.22 -12.97
C LEU A 20 -22.32 -5.38 -11.86
N GLY A 21 -21.97 -4.31 -11.17
CA GLY A 21 -21.10 -4.33 -10.00
C GLY A 21 -21.70 -5.11 -8.83
N MET A 22 -22.99 -4.90 -8.55
CA MET A 22 -23.71 -5.64 -7.50
C MET A 22 -23.88 -7.13 -7.85
N LEU A 23 -24.22 -7.46 -9.09
CA LEU A 23 -24.30 -8.85 -9.56
C LEU A 23 -22.94 -9.55 -9.49
N SER A 24 -21.88 -8.87 -9.88
CA SER A 24 -20.50 -9.38 -9.78
C SER A 24 -20.07 -9.63 -8.34
N ALA A 25 -20.44 -8.77 -7.41
CA ALA A 25 -20.16 -8.94 -5.98
C ALA A 25 -20.93 -10.11 -5.38
N HIS A 26 -22.16 -10.36 -5.81
CA HIS A 26 -23.01 -11.43 -5.29
C HIS A 26 -22.57 -12.82 -5.81
N GLU A 27 -22.21 -12.92 -7.08
CA GLU A 27 -21.91 -14.20 -7.76
C GLU A 27 -20.42 -14.58 -7.74
N ARG A 28 -19.53 -13.79 -7.11
CA ARG A 28 -18.06 -13.93 -7.21
C ARG A 28 -17.57 -14.08 -8.66
N TRP A 29 -18.21 -13.38 -9.59
CA TRP A 29 -17.86 -13.48 -11.00
C TRP A 29 -16.44 -12.94 -11.27
N PRO A 30 -15.60 -13.70 -12.00
CA PRO A 30 -14.23 -13.30 -12.31
C PRO A 30 -14.15 -12.07 -13.24
N VAL A 31 -15.29 -11.64 -13.83
CA VAL A 31 -15.36 -10.50 -14.76
C VAL A 31 -14.87 -9.20 -14.12
N TYR A 32 -15.14 -8.96 -12.82
CA TYR A 32 -14.67 -7.77 -12.14
C TYR A 32 -13.16 -7.78 -11.99
N GLY A 33 -12.58 -8.93 -11.63
CA GLY A 33 -11.12 -9.09 -11.55
C GLY A 33 -10.44 -8.85 -12.90
N VAL A 34 -10.96 -9.47 -13.98
CA VAL A 34 -10.44 -9.30 -15.34
C VAL A 34 -10.61 -7.86 -15.86
N PHE A 35 -11.72 -7.19 -15.51
CA PHE A 35 -11.97 -5.81 -15.93
C PHE A 35 -11.05 -4.83 -15.18
N VAL A 36 -10.88 -5.02 -13.88
CA VAL A 36 -9.96 -4.22 -13.06
C VAL A 36 -8.51 -4.49 -13.46
N GLU A 37 -8.13 -5.75 -13.70
CA GLU A 37 -6.81 -6.08 -14.22
C GLU A 37 -6.55 -5.44 -15.60
N ARG A 38 -7.52 -5.47 -16.51
CA ARG A 38 -7.39 -4.88 -17.85
C ARG A 38 -7.33 -3.35 -17.81
N ILE A 39 -8.11 -2.70 -16.96
CA ILE A 39 -8.01 -1.25 -16.74
C ILE A 39 -6.68 -0.88 -16.10
N LEU A 40 -6.24 -1.61 -15.09
CA LEU A 40 -4.95 -1.37 -14.43
C LEU A 40 -3.76 -1.68 -15.35
N VAL A 41 -3.90 -2.63 -16.28
CA VAL A 41 -2.88 -2.95 -17.31
C VAL A 41 -2.89 -1.93 -18.45
N GLN A 42 -4.05 -1.35 -18.80
CA GLN A 42 -4.17 -0.39 -19.89
C GLN A 42 -3.71 1.02 -19.49
N PHE A 43 -3.80 1.38 -18.22
CA PHE A 43 -2.95 2.41 -17.67
C PHE A 43 -1.57 1.77 -17.49
N ASP A 44 -0.55 2.25 -18.19
CA ASP A 44 0.87 1.87 -17.98
C ASP A 44 1.32 2.31 -16.56
N GLY A 45 0.46 1.96 -15.60
CA GLY A 45 0.54 2.28 -14.19
C GLY A 45 1.72 1.61 -13.51
N ARG A 46 2.27 0.53 -14.12
CA ARG A 46 3.46 -0.13 -13.54
C ARG A 46 4.65 0.81 -13.47
N LYS A 47 4.87 1.65 -14.50
CA LYS A 47 5.97 2.63 -14.48
C LYS A 47 5.66 3.78 -13.53
N GLY A 48 4.44 4.30 -13.55
CA GLY A 48 4.01 5.37 -12.65
C GLY A 48 4.00 4.95 -11.18
N VAL A 49 3.47 3.78 -10.87
CA VAL A 49 3.48 3.20 -9.51
C VAL A 49 4.92 2.93 -9.05
N SER A 50 5.78 2.38 -9.91
CA SER A 50 7.17 2.10 -9.56
C SER A 50 7.97 3.39 -9.30
N GLU A 51 7.73 4.45 -10.06
CA GLU A 51 8.38 5.75 -9.85
C GLU A 51 7.85 6.43 -8.58
N PHE A 52 6.55 6.41 -8.36
CA PHE A 52 5.95 6.90 -7.12
C PHE A 52 6.49 6.15 -5.91
N ALA A 53 6.51 4.82 -5.95
CA ALA A 53 7.02 3.98 -4.87
C ALA A 53 8.49 4.30 -4.55
N ARG A 54 9.35 4.47 -5.57
CA ARG A 54 10.76 4.83 -5.39
C ARG A 54 10.93 6.19 -4.73
N ARG A 55 10.18 7.21 -5.19
CA ARG A 55 10.23 8.55 -4.61
C ARG A 55 9.72 8.55 -3.17
N HIS A 56 8.61 7.89 -2.92
CA HIS A 56 8.05 7.75 -1.59
C HIS A 56 9.03 7.05 -0.64
N TYR A 57 9.63 5.94 -1.08
CA TYR A 57 10.65 5.23 -0.31
C TYR A 57 11.85 6.12 0.04
N ALA A 58 12.39 6.84 -0.95
CA ALA A 58 13.52 7.75 -0.73
C ALA A 58 13.18 8.87 0.26
N GLN A 59 12.00 9.50 0.12
CA GLN A 59 11.52 10.54 1.04
C GLN A 59 11.37 10.02 2.46
N ARG A 60 10.76 8.84 2.63
CA ARG A 60 10.57 8.26 3.97
C ARG A 60 11.90 7.88 4.61
N ARG A 61 12.84 7.33 3.83
CA ARG A 61 14.18 7.04 4.32
C ARG A 61 14.93 8.29 4.81
N SER A 62 14.92 9.36 3.99
CA SER A 62 15.54 10.63 4.38
C SER A 62 14.90 11.18 5.65
N LEU A 63 13.56 11.18 5.73
CA LEU A 63 12.86 11.63 6.93
C LEU A 63 13.27 10.82 8.17
N PHE A 64 13.34 9.50 8.04
CA PHE A 64 13.70 8.64 9.18
C PHE A 64 15.12 8.84 9.68
N ALA A 65 16.04 9.26 8.81
CA ALA A 65 17.40 9.61 9.21
C ALA A 65 17.48 10.86 10.10
N GLU A 66 16.51 11.77 9.97
CA GLU A 66 16.46 13.02 10.74
C GLU A 66 15.61 12.89 12.02
N LEU A 67 14.82 11.84 12.15
CA LEU A 67 13.95 11.65 13.30
C LEU A 67 14.69 10.97 14.45
N PRO A 68 14.27 11.24 15.71
CA PRO A 68 14.84 10.56 16.87
C PRO A 68 14.82 9.04 16.73
N ALA A 69 15.84 8.39 17.21
CA ALA A 69 16.02 6.94 17.15
C ALA A 69 15.96 6.31 18.55
N GLU A 70 15.11 6.82 19.44
CA GLU A 70 14.89 6.30 20.77
C GLU A 70 13.41 6.26 21.12
N ALA A 71 12.89 5.05 21.37
CA ALA A 71 11.51 4.81 21.75
C ALA A 71 11.37 3.46 22.46
N ASP A 72 10.20 3.22 23.10
CA ASP A 72 9.91 1.90 23.67
C ASP A 72 9.73 0.85 22.57
N LEU A 73 9.04 1.22 21.49
CA LEU A 73 8.69 0.32 20.40
C LEU A 73 9.04 0.94 19.05
N VAL A 74 9.71 0.20 18.20
CA VAL A 74 9.82 0.50 16.77
C VAL A 74 9.02 -0.50 15.94
N LEU A 75 8.17 0.00 15.05
CA LEU A 75 7.39 -0.79 14.11
C LEU A 75 8.01 -0.66 12.72
N ILE A 76 8.44 -1.77 12.16
CA ILE A 76 9.16 -1.86 10.88
C ILE A 76 8.28 -2.63 9.90
N GLY A 77 8.05 -2.09 8.72
CA GLY A 77 7.21 -2.78 7.75
C GLY A 77 6.87 -1.94 6.53
N ASP A 78 5.82 -2.37 5.86
CA ASP A 78 5.30 -1.78 4.63
C ASP A 78 4.16 -0.77 4.87
N SER A 79 3.21 -0.68 3.92
CA SER A 79 2.07 0.23 4.01
C SER A 79 1.13 -0.08 5.18
N LEU A 80 0.97 -1.34 5.55
CA LEU A 80 0.12 -1.73 6.68
C LEU A 80 0.68 -1.18 7.98
N THR A 81 2.00 -1.24 8.15
CA THR A 81 2.68 -0.60 9.29
C THR A 81 2.62 0.92 9.19
N ALA A 82 2.88 1.49 8.00
CA ALA A 82 2.95 2.94 7.80
C ALA A 82 1.64 3.65 8.11
N GLN A 83 0.48 3.02 7.87
CA GLN A 83 -0.85 3.62 7.98
C GLN A 83 -1.52 3.43 9.34
N GLY A 84 -0.93 2.66 10.25
CA GLY A 84 -1.51 2.42 11.57
C GLY A 84 -1.32 3.62 12.50
N GLU A 85 -2.37 3.94 13.26
CA GLU A 85 -2.38 4.98 14.30
C GLU A 85 -1.82 4.41 15.62
N TRP A 86 -0.58 3.96 15.56
CA TRP A 86 0.05 3.15 16.60
C TRP A 86 0.17 3.88 17.94
N GLN A 87 0.41 5.19 17.92
CA GLN A 87 0.53 5.97 19.15
C GLN A 87 -0.83 6.10 19.88
N GLU A 88 -1.94 6.10 19.14
CA GLU A 88 -3.29 6.11 19.71
C GLU A 88 -3.67 4.72 20.22
N LEU A 89 -3.24 3.66 19.52
CA LEU A 89 -3.51 2.28 19.92
C LEU A 89 -2.66 1.84 21.12
N LEU A 90 -1.48 2.44 21.32
CA LEU A 90 -0.52 2.09 22.36
C LEU A 90 -0.10 3.35 23.14
N PRO A 91 -1.04 3.99 23.84
CA PRO A 91 -0.81 5.30 24.46
C PRO A 91 0.25 5.29 25.57
N ASP A 92 0.48 4.13 26.19
CA ASP A 92 1.45 3.95 27.28
C ASP A 92 2.88 3.71 26.80
N LEU A 93 3.09 3.63 25.50
CA LEU A 93 4.41 3.42 24.88
C LEU A 93 4.78 4.57 23.96
N SER A 94 6.06 4.94 23.97
CA SER A 94 6.59 5.75 22.87
C SER A 94 6.80 4.86 21.66
N VAL A 95 6.12 5.17 20.54
CA VAL A 95 6.11 4.32 19.35
C VAL A 95 6.71 5.06 18.16
N HIS A 96 7.72 4.46 17.54
CA HIS A 96 8.26 4.93 16.28
C HIS A 96 7.74 4.06 15.13
N ASN A 97 6.92 4.66 14.27
CA ASN A 97 6.47 4.04 13.03
C ASN A 97 7.54 4.22 11.94
N ARG A 98 8.19 3.12 11.55
CA ARG A 98 9.18 3.04 10.48
C ARG A 98 8.65 2.22 9.29
N GLY A 99 7.34 2.22 9.09
CA GLY A 99 6.69 1.66 7.91
C GLY A 99 6.89 2.53 6.67
N ILE A 100 7.09 1.91 5.50
CA ILE A 100 7.15 2.58 4.20
C ILE A 100 6.21 1.87 3.23
N GLY A 101 5.30 2.63 2.59
CA GLY A 101 4.41 2.05 1.58
C GLY A 101 5.18 1.39 0.44
N PHE A 102 4.66 0.26 -0.04
CA PHE A 102 5.24 -0.55 -1.12
C PHE A 102 6.57 -1.25 -0.79
N ASP A 103 7.03 -1.19 0.47
CA ASP A 103 8.31 -1.79 0.86
C ASP A 103 8.26 -3.33 0.78
N THR A 104 9.39 -3.91 0.42
CA THR A 104 9.61 -5.36 0.32
C THR A 104 10.58 -5.81 1.42
N ALA A 105 10.74 -7.11 1.57
CA ALA A 105 11.74 -7.66 2.50
C ALA A 105 13.16 -7.15 2.18
N GLU A 106 13.53 -7.09 0.89
CA GLU A 106 14.80 -6.52 0.44
C GLU A 106 14.91 -5.02 0.78
N GLY A 107 13.83 -4.25 0.56
CA GLY A 107 13.77 -2.83 0.88
C GLY A 107 13.91 -2.56 2.38
N VAL A 108 13.25 -3.35 3.23
CA VAL A 108 13.42 -3.28 4.68
C VAL A 108 14.85 -3.64 5.08
N ALA A 109 15.42 -4.72 4.55
CA ALA A 109 16.79 -5.14 4.83
C ALA A 109 17.81 -4.03 4.49
N ALA A 110 17.61 -3.34 3.37
CA ALA A 110 18.49 -2.25 2.91
C ALA A 110 18.52 -1.01 3.84
N ARG A 111 17.54 -0.89 4.75
CA ARG A 111 17.44 0.22 5.71
C ARG A 111 17.50 -0.24 7.19
N LEU A 112 17.62 -1.52 7.41
CA LEU A 112 17.56 -2.09 8.76
C LEU A 112 18.68 -1.57 9.65
N THR A 113 19.90 -1.40 9.13
CA THR A 113 21.04 -0.86 9.87
C THR A 113 20.72 0.49 10.51
N SER A 114 20.13 1.43 9.74
CA SER A 114 19.78 2.75 10.28
C SER A 114 18.70 2.71 11.37
N ILE A 115 17.92 1.64 11.42
CA ILE A 115 16.92 1.41 12.48
C ILE A 115 17.59 0.77 13.69
N CYS A 116 18.49 -0.21 13.46
CA CYS A 116 19.19 -0.93 14.52
C CYS A 116 20.19 -0.05 15.30
N ASP A 117 20.64 1.04 14.71
CA ASP A 117 21.47 2.04 15.40
C ASP A 117 20.68 2.83 16.46
N GLY A 118 19.36 2.71 16.46
CA GLY A 118 18.48 3.32 17.45
C GLY A 118 18.41 2.54 18.76
N ARG A 119 17.93 3.23 19.80
CA ARG A 119 17.67 2.64 21.13
C ARG A 119 16.21 2.32 21.30
N TYR A 120 15.85 1.08 21.05
CA TYR A 120 14.51 0.56 21.18
C TYR A 120 14.47 -0.62 22.15
N ARG A 121 13.43 -0.70 22.97
CA ARG A 121 13.21 -1.85 23.86
C ARG A 121 12.57 -3.02 23.13
N ILE A 122 11.72 -2.72 22.16
CA ILE A 122 10.97 -3.72 21.37
C ILE A 122 11.06 -3.29 19.90
N ALA A 123 11.29 -4.27 19.02
CA ALA A 123 11.16 -4.10 17.58
C ALA A 123 10.13 -5.11 17.05
N ALA A 124 9.13 -4.65 16.31
CA ALA A 124 8.17 -5.49 15.63
C ALA A 124 8.31 -5.33 14.12
N LEU A 125 8.40 -6.45 13.41
CA LEU A 125 8.60 -6.51 11.97
C LEU A 125 7.40 -7.16 11.29
N ALA A 126 6.81 -6.46 10.31
CA ALA A 126 5.74 -6.97 9.45
C ALA A 126 6.05 -6.62 7.99
N VAL A 127 6.46 -7.61 7.20
CA VAL A 127 6.87 -7.44 5.80
C VAL A 127 6.59 -8.72 4.99
N GLY A 128 6.50 -8.59 3.66
CA GLY A 128 6.40 -9.74 2.76
C GLY A 128 5.16 -9.74 1.87
N ILE A 129 4.12 -8.96 2.21
CA ILE A 129 2.93 -8.90 1.36
C ILE A 129 3.24 -8.33 -0.03
N ASN A 130 4.10 -7.32 -0.12
CA ASN A 130 4.52 -6.75 -1.39
C ASN A 130 5.41 -7.71 -2.19
N ASP A 131 6.22 -8.52 -1.51
CA ASP A 131 7.02 -9.57 -2.16
C ASP A 131 6.10 -10.56 -2.88
N LEU A 132 4.99 -10.97 -2.25
CA LEU A 132 3.99 -11.83 -2.86
C LEU A 132 3.27 -11.14 -4.04
N ILE A 133 2.86 -9.88 -3.87
CA ILE A 133 2.19 -9.09 -4.91
C ILE A 133 3.09 -8.92 -6.14
N TYR A 134 4.38 -8.73 -5.93
CA TYR A 134 5.37 -8.57 -7.00
C TYR A 134 5.92 -9.88 -7.53
N ASN A 135 5.42 -11.04 -7.06
CA ASN A 135 5.89 -12.37 -7.40
C ASN A 135 7.40 -12.56 -7.16
N ILE A 136 7.92 -11.97 -6.08
CA ILE A 136 9.30 -12.18 -5.66
C ILE A 136 9.40 -13.59 -5.04
N PRO A 137 10.34 -14.43 -5.51
CA PRO A 137 10.51 -15.78 -4.99
C PRO A 137 10.79 -15.79 -3.48
N VAL A 138 10.16 -16.69 -2.74
CA VAL A 138 10.35 -16.85 -1.27
C VAL A 138 11.83 -17.05 -0.90
N SER A 139 12.63 -17.64 -1.80
CA SER A 139 14.08 -17.77 -1.60
C SER A 139 14.84 -16.45 -1.50
N LYS A 140 14.24 -15.35 -1.98
CA LYS A 140 14.81 -13.98 -1.88
C LYS A 140 14.23 -13.18 -0.71
N THR A 141 13.18 -13.70 -0.07
CA THR A 141 12.48 -13.04 1.03
C THR A 141 12.98 -13.52 2.41
N ARG A 142 13.90 -14.50 2.42
CA ARG A 142 14.49 -15.08 3.64
C ARG A 142 15.81 -14.43 4.00
#